data_f18912760a5dd18142709f76318e7eab
#
_entry.id   f18912760a5dd18142709f76318e7eab
#
_cell.length_a   1.000
_cell.length_b   1.000
_cell.length_c   1.000
_cell.angle_alpha   90.00
_cell.angle_beta   90.00
_cell.angle_gamma   90.00
#
_symmetry.space_group_name_H-M   'P 1'
#
loop_
_entity.id
_entity.type
_entity.pdbx_description
1 polymer ?
#
loop_
_entity_poly.entity_id
_entity_poly.type
_entity_poly.pdbx_seq_one_letter_code
_entity_poly.pdbx_strand_id
1 'polypeptide(L)'
;MITLLNIETSTTSCSASISINGELIDEKIILSDKYVHGEQLHILIQSLLKKNDISFTNLDGVCIASGPGSFTGLRIGVSTAKGIAFAINKPLISVDTIQVMMENYDISNKESNS
;
A
#
# COMPACT_ATOMS: atom_id res chain seq x y z
N MET A 1 0.45 -5.81 -17.89
CA MET A 1 -0.20 -4.95 -16.88
C MET A 1 0.37 -5.27 -15.50
N ILE A 2 0.82 -4.27 -14.79
CA ILE A 2 1.40 -4.46 -13.46
C ILE A 2 0.44 -3.88 -12.42
N THR A 3 -0.13 -4.75 -11.60
CA THR A 3 -1.09 -4.37 -10.55
C THR A 3 -0.42 -4.50 -9.18
N LEU A 4 -0.36 -3.41 -8.45
CA LEU A 4 0.29 -3.37 -7.14
C LEU A 4 -0.71 -2.97 -6.06
N LEU A 5 -0.59 -3.62 -4.91
CA LEU A 5 -1.28 -3.21 -3.69
C LEU A 5 -0.29 -2.39 -2.87
N ASN A 6 -0.68 -1.17 -2.53
CA ASN A 6 0.18 -0.27 -1.75
C ASN A 6 -0.43 -0.11 -0.35
N ILE A 7 0.39 -0.30 0.67
CA ILE A 7 -0.04 -0.19 2.06
C ILE A 7 0.79 0.89 2.73
N GLU A 8 0.13 1.81 3.40
CA GLU A 8 0.80 2.86 4.18
C GLU A 8 0.13 2.94 5.55
N THR A 9 0.93 2.84 6.60
CA THR A 9 0.44 2.93 7.97
C THR A 9 1.23 3.98 8.75
N SER A 10 0.52 4.74 9.56
CA SER A 10 1.10 5.73 10.45
C SER A 10 0.44 5.62 11.82
N THR A 11 0.74 6.56 12.72
CA THR A 11 0.20 6.53 14.08
C THR A 11 -1.32 6.58 14.12
N THR A 12 -1.91 7.42 13.25
CA THR A 12 -3.35 7.71 13.30
C THR A 12 -4.08 7.40 12.01
N SER A 13 -3.39 6.87 11.02
CA SER A 13 -4.04 6.53 9.76
C SER A 13 -3.45 5.27 9.17
N CYS A 14 -4.27 4.60 8.41
CA CYS A 14 -3.89 3.41 7.68
C CYS A 14 -4.57 3.49 6.32
N SER A 15 -3.81 3.31 5.25
CA SER A 15 -4.37 3.36 3.91
C SER A 15 -3.91 2.18 3.08
N ALA A 16 -4.76 1.81 2.13
CA ALA A 16 -4.43 0.85 1.11
C ALA A 16 -4.87 1.42 -0.23
N SER A 17 -4.07 1.20 -1.25
CA SER A 17 -4.40 1.68 -2.58
C SER A 17 -4.01 0.64 -3.62
N ILE A 18 -4.59 0.76 -4.80
CA ILE A 18 -4.28 -0.08 -5.94
C ILE A 18 -3.72 0.80 -7.03
N SER A 19 -2.58 0.41 -7.59
CA SER A 19 -2.05 1.06 -8.78
C SER A 19 -1.91 0.03 -9.90
N ILE A 20 -2.16 0.48 -11.12
CA ILE A 20 -2.01 -0.33 -12.31
C ILE A 20 -1.12 0.43 -13.28
N ASN A 21 0.00 -0.17 -13.64
CA ASN A 21 1.00 0.44 -14.52
C ASN A 21 1.47 1.81 -14.01
N GLY A 22 1.59 1.94 -12.68
CA GLY A 22 2.05 3.17 -12.04
C GLY A 22 0.97 4.21 -11.81
N GLU A 23 -0.26 3.95 -12.22
CA GLU A 23 -1.37 4.88 -12.04
C GLU A 23 -2.25 4.46 -10.88
N LEU A 24 -2.54 5.40 -9.98
CA LEU A 24 -3.42 5.15 -8.84
C LEU A 24 -4.85 4.96 -9.34
N ILE A 25 -5.43 3.80 -9.02
CA ILE A 25 -6.79 3.45 -9.44
C ILE A 25 -7.81 3.73 -8.34
N ASP A 26 -7.49 3.36 -7.11
CA ASP A 26 -8.41 3.56 -5.98
C ASP A 26 -7.63 3.52 -4.68
N GLU A 27 -8.19 4.15 -3.66
CA GLU A 27 -7.57 4.23 -2.34
C GLU A 27 -8.64 4.24 -1.26
N LYS A 28 -8.33 3.59 -0.14
CA LYS A 28 -9.18 3.66 1.06
C LYS A 28 -8.31 4.00 2.26
N ILE A 29 -8.82 4.86 3.12
CA ILE A 29 -8.11 5.35 4.30
C ILE A 29 -8.98 5.14 5.53
N ILE A 30 -8.35 4.64 6.59
CA ILE A 30 -8.96 4.60 7.92
C ILE A 30 -8.24 5.62 8.78
N LEU A 31 -8.98 6.58 9.34
CA LEU A 31 -8.49 7.51 10.32
C LEU A 31 -8.96 7.04 11.69
N SER A 32 -8.08 7.01 12.68
CA SER A 32 -8.41 6.50 13.99
C SER A 32 -7.61 7.23 15.06
N ASP A 33 -8.24 7.46 16.20
CA ASP A 33 -7.57 8.01 17.38
C ASP A 33 -6.72 6.95 18.09
N LYS A 34 -6.88 5.70 17.69
CA LYS A 34 -6.18 4.55 18.25
C LYS A 34 -5.47 3.80 17.15
N TYR A 35 -4.55 2.93 17.53
CA TYR A 35 -3.87 2.10 16.56
C TYR A 35 -4.86 1.23 15.79
N VAL A 36 -4.65 1.14 14.48
CA VAL A 36 -5.43 0.25 13.62
C VAL A 36 -4.91 -1.17 13.81
N HIS A 37 -5.82 -2.10 14.07
CA HIS A 37 -5.46 -3.51 14.19
C HIS A 37 -5.27 -4.15 12.83
N GLY A 38 -4.46 -5.21 12.79
CA GLY A 38 -4.20 -5.93 11.54
C GLY A 38 -5.46 -6.45 10.88
N GLU A 39 -6.46 -6.86 11.66
CA GLU A 39 -7.73 -7.31 11.12
C GLU A 39 -8.46 -6.21 10.36
N GLN A 40 -8.43 -4.98 10.88
CA GLN A 40 -9.06 -3.84 10.23
C GLN A 40 -8.38 -3.52 8.91
N LEU A 41 -7.05 -3.57 8.89
CA LEU A 41 -6.29 -3.34 7.68
C LEU A 41 -6.59 -4.43 6.64
N HIS A 42 -6.65 -5.67 7.06
CA HIS A 42 -6.95 -6.78 6.16
C HIS A 42 -8.34 -6.65 5.54
N ILE A 43 -9.34 -6.30 6.36
CA ILE A 43 -10.70 -6.05 5.88
C ILE A 43 -10.74 -4.89 4.89
N LEU A 44 -9.99 -3.83 5.18
CA LEU A 44 -9.88 -2.68 4.29
C LEU A 44 -9.35 -3.09 2.92
N ILE A 45 -8.28 -3.88 2.91
CA ILE A 45 -7.67 -4.37 1.69
C ILE A 45 -8.63 -5.26 0.92
N GLN A 46 -9.29 -6.20 1.59
CA GLN A 46 -10.28 -7.07 0.95
C GLN A 46 -11.40 -6.26 0.30
N SER A 47 -11.93 -5.27 1.01
CA SER A 47 -13.01 -4.46 0.48
C SER A 47 -12.57 -3.61 -0.71
N LEU A 48 -11.33 -3.12 -0.68
CA LEU A 48 -10.76 -2.34 -1.77
C LEU A 48 -10.61 -3.19 -3.04
N LEU A 49 -10.06 -4.39 -2.90
CA LEU A 49 -9.90 -5.31 -4.02
C LEU A 49 -11.25 -5.73 -4.58
N LYS A 50 -12.19 -6.07 -3.71
CA LYS A 50 -13.51 -6.49 -4.14
C LYS A 50 -14.25 -5.39 -4.89
N LYS A 51 -14.16 -4.16 -4.41
CA LYS A 51 -14.79 -3.01 -5.06
C LYS A 51 -14.29 -2.83 -6.49
N ASN A 52 -13.03 -3.15 -6.73
CA ASN A 52 -12.39 -2.97 -8.03
C ASN A 52 -12.33 -4.27 -8.85
N ASP A 53 -13.01 -5.31 -8.38
CA ASP A 53 -13.08 -6.61 -9.05
C ASP A 53 -11.69 -7.20 -9.29
N ILE A 54 -10.82 -7.07 -8.29
CA ILE A 54 -9.46 -7.58 -8.32
C ILE A 54 -9.33 -8.64 -7.23
N SER A 55 -8.78 -9.80 -7.55
CA SER A 55 -8.46 -10.81 -6.54
C SER A 55 -7.01 -10.69 -6.11
N PHE A 56 -6.67 -11.26 -4.95
CA PHE A 56 -5.29 -11.25 -4.47
C PHE A 56 -4.33 -11.86 -5.48
N THR A 57 -4.77 -12.88 -6.21
CA THR A 57 -3.93 -13.55 -7.21
C THR A 57 -3.68 -12.70 -8.45
N ASN A 58 -4.44 -11.63 -8.63
CA ASN A 58 -4.20 -10.68 -9.73
C ASN A 58 -3.08 -9.68 -9.40
N LEU A 59 -2.66 -9.60 -8.15
CA LEU A 59 -1.61 -8.67 -7.74
C LEU A 59 -0.25 -9.16 -8.21
N ASP A 60 0.55 -8.25 -8.73
CA ASP A 60 1.92 -8.53 -9.15
C ASP A 60 2.95 -8.24 -8.05
N GLY A 61 2.54 -7.51 -7.03
CA GLY A 61 3.39 -7.22 -5.90
C GLY A 61 2.64 -6.46 -4.82
N VAL A 62 3.26 -6.38 -3.64
CA VAL A 62 2.74 -5.64 -2.51
C VAL A 62 3.79 -4.62 -2.09
N CYS A 63 3.40 -3.36 -2.02
CA CYS A 63 4.29 -2.27 -1.61
C CYS A 63 3.90 -1.83 -0.21
N ILE A 64 4.89 -1.66 0.65
CA ILE A 64 4.71 -1.10 1.98
C ILE A 64 5.52 0.18 2.10
N ALA A 65 4.87 1.27 2.46
CA ALA A 65 5.55 2.53 2.70
C ALA A 65 5.90 2.60 4.19
N SER A 66 7.20 2.74 4.46
CA SER A 66 7.72 2.86 5.81
C SER A 66 8.14 4.32 6.03
N GLY A 67 7.23 5.12 6.56
CA GLY A 67 7.51 6.50 6.86
C GLY A 67 7.86 6.71 8.33
N PRO A 68 8.16 7.94 8.73
CA PRO A 68 8.30 8.28 10.13
C PRO A 68 6.94 8.15 10.80
N GLY A 69 6.73 7.07 11.49
CA GLY A 69 5.49 6.79 12.19
C GLY A 69 5.75 5.96 13.42
N SER A 70 4.69 5.55 14.11
CA SER A 70 4.85 4.70 15.27
C SER A 70 5.30 3.31 14.81
N PHE A 71 6.18 2.70 15.60
CA PHE A 71 6.62 1.33 15.34
C PHE A 71 5.44 0.36 15.30
N THR A 72 4.40 0.61 16.08
CA THR A 72 3.22 -0.25 16.11
C THR A 72 2.50 -0.23 14.77
N GLY A 73 2.25 0.96 14.22
CA GLY A 73 1.62 1.10 12.90
C GLY A 73 2.45 0.45 11.80
N LEU A 74 3.76 0.71 11.82
CA LEU A 74 4.67 0.10 10.84
C LEU A 74 4.66 -1.41 10.92
N ARG A 75 4.66 -1.97 12.14
CA ARG A 75 4.65 -3.42 12.33
C ARG A 75 3.40 -4.06 11.75
N ILE A 76 2.24 -3.44 11.97
CA ILE A 76 0.98 -3.94 11.44
C ILE A 76 1.02 -3.94 9.91
N GLY A 77 1.45 -2.83 9.32
CA GLY A 77 1.56 -2.71 7.88
C GLY A 77 2.53 -3.71 7.27
N VAL A 78 3.72 -3.81 7.83
CA VAL A 78 4.76 -4.74 7.35
C VAL A 78 4.30 -6.17 7.49
N SER A 79 3.74 -6.54 8.65
CA SER A 79 3.26 -7.90 8.90
C SER A 79 2.15 -8.29 7.92
N THR A 80 1.19 -7.39 7.69
CA THR A 80 0.09 -7.62 6.76
C THR A 80 0.62 -7.76 5.33
N ALA A 81 1.50 -6.86 4.92
CA ALA A 81 2.08 -6.88 3.59
C ALA A 81 2.89 -8.15 3.34
N LYS A 82 3.70 -8.55 4.31
CA LYS A 82 4.47 -9.81 4.22
C LYS A 82 3.57 -11.03 4.10
N GLY A 83 2.51 -11.07 4.90
CA GLY A 83 1.57 -12.18 4.87
C GLY A 83 0.90 -12.32 3.51
N ILE A 84 0.46 -11.22 2.95
CA ILE A 84 -0.18 -11.22 1.64
C ILE A 84 0.82 -11.62 0.55
N ALA A 85 1.99 -10.98 0.52
CA ALA A 85 3.00 -11.26 -0.49
C ALA A 85 3.44 -12.72 -0.47
N PHE A 86 3.63 -13.26 0.74
CA PHE A 86 3.98 -14.67 0.90
C PHE A 86 2.87 -15.57 0.40
N ALA A 87 1.62 -15.27 0.77
CA ALA A 87 0.48 -16.11 0.40
C ALA A 87 0.26 -16.18 -1.11
N ILE A 88 0.51 -15.08 -1.82
CA ILE A 88 0.33 -15.03 -3.27
C ILE A 88 1.62 -15.30 -4.04
N ASN A 89 2.73 -15.51 -3.34
CA ASN A 89 4.05 -15.75 -3.91
C ASN A 89 4.49 -14.62 -4.86
N LYS A 90 4.34 -13.38 -4.40
CA LYS A 90 4.73 -12.20 -5.15
C LYS A 90 5.69 -11.35 -4.30
N PRO A 91 6.48 -10.47 -4.94
CA PRO A 91 7.45 -9.68 -4.20
C PRO A 91 6.84 -8.68 -3.24
N LEU A 92 7.50 -8.47 -2.13
CA LEU A 92 7.23 -7.39 -1.19
C LEU A 92 8.23 -6.27 -1.44
N ILE A 93 7.72 -5.08 -1.70
CA ILE A 93 8.53 -3.91 -1.99
C ILE A 93 8.39 -2.93 -0.82
N SER A 94 9.51 -2.61 -0.18
CA SER A 94 9.52 -1.66 0.93
C SER A 94 10.03 -0.32 0.43
N VAL A 95 9.24 0.74 0.67
CA VAL A 95 9.57 2.08 0.19
C VAL A 95 9.42 3.05 1.35
N ASP A 96 10.36 3.97 1.48
CA ASP A 96 10.27 5.06 2.45
C ASP A 96 9.18 6.04 2.00
N THR A 97 8.35 6.53 2.93
CA THR A 97 7.28 7.46 2.60
C THR A 97 7.83 8.74 1.93
N ILE A 98 8.95 9.25 2.42
CA ILE A 98 9.58 10.42 1.83
C ILE A 98 10.04 10.10 0.41
N GLN A 99 10.62 8.92 0.22
CA GLN A 99 11.08 8.48 -1.09
C GLN A 99 9.90 8.34 -2.06
N VAL A 100 8.78 7.80 -1.61
CA VAL A 100 7.58 7.69 -2.43
C VAL A 100 7.12 9.07 -2.90
N MET A 101 7.10 10.05 -2.01
CA MET A 101 6.73 11.42 -2.37
C MET A 101 7.70 12.02 -3.38
N MET A 102 8.99 11.79 -3.20
CA MET A 102 10.01 12.28 -4.13
C MET A 102 9.94 11.57 -5.48
N GLU A 103 9.67 10.28 -5.48
CA GLU A 103 9.51 9.53 -6.73
C GLU A 103 8.31 10.00 -7.53
N ASN A 104 7.20 10.30 -6.86
CA ASN A 104 6.04 10.87 -7.54
C ASN A 104 6.37 12.20 -8.17
N TYR A 105 7.14 13.03 -7.49
CA TYR A 105 7.61 14.30 -8.02
C TYR A 105 8.52 14.08 -9.23
N ASP A 106 9.46 13.15 -9.11
CA ASP A 106 10.41 12.84 -10.18
C ASP A 106 9.70 12.27 -11.41
N ILE A 107 8.70 11.43 -11.22
CA ILE A 107 7.91 10.88 -12.31
C ILE A 107 7.24 12.00 -13.08
N SER A 108 6.65 12.97 -12.38
CA SER A 108 6.03 14.13 -13.00
C SER A 108 7.03 14.92 -13.83
N ASN A 109 8.23 15.13 -13.29
CA ASN A 109 9.30 15.84 -14.01
C ASN A 109 9.77 15.04 -15.22
N LYS A 110 9.94 13.73 -15.08
CA LYS A 110 10.38 12.89 -16.19
C LYS A 110 9.37 12.87 -17.33
N GLU A 111 8.09 12.82 -17.00
CA GLU A 111 7.05 12.87 -18.00
C GLU A 111 7.07 14.19 -18.77
N SER A 112 7.33 15.28 -18.06
CA SER A 112 7.41 16.59 -18.72
C SER A 112 8.69 16.76 -19.52
N ASN A 113 9.71 15.99 -19.25
CA ASN A 113 11.02 16.05 -19.93
C ASN A 113 11.19 15.01 -21.03
N SER A 114 10.32 14.06 -21.10
CA SER A 114 10.41 13.00 -22.14
C SER A 114 9.58 13.35 -23.37
#